data_e79449013a0607005042f1067c45d5e2
#
_entry.id   e79449013a0607005042f1067c45d5e2
#
_cell.length_a   1.000
_cell.length_b   1.000
_cell.length_c   1.000
_cell.angle_alpha   90.00
_cell.angle_beta   90.00
_cell.angle_gamma   90.00
#
_symmetry.space_group_name_H-M   'P 1'
#
loop_
_entity.id
_entity.type
_entity.pdbx_description
1 polymer ?
#
loop_
_entity_poly.entity_id
_entity_poly.type
_entity_poly.pdbx_seq_one_letter_code
_entity_poly.pdbx_strand_id
1 'polypeptide(L)'
;MYQVPLSRWSAGDIARYACQSGLVATISDSTVWRWLHEDAIKPWQHRSWVFPRDPQFATKAGRILDLYQRVWNEKPLKEDEFVLCADEKTSIQARARRHITYPPQPGSPMKVEHEYKRLGAWAYIAALDVHRVKLFGCCEHRGGIASFDRLVDQVMTQSPYREARRVFWIVDNGSAHRGPKSVDRLEGKYSNLALIHGPIHASWLNQIEIYFSILQRKALTPNDFPSLQALKERILGFQQYYEEIVKPFEWKFTRKDLHRLMSKIKTPWADSYQLAA
;
A
#
# COMPACT_ATOMS: atom_id res chain seq x y z
N MET A 1 27.56 24.56 -0.86
CA MET A 1 26.25 24.17 -0.30
C MET A 1 25.49 25.46 -0.02
N TYR A 2 24.34 25.66 -0.63
CA TYR A 2 23.58 26.92 -0.53
C TYR A 2 23.03 27.11 0.89
N GLN A 3 23.30 28.24 1.53
CA GLN A 3 22.88 28.51 2.91
C GLN A 3 21.40 28.93 3.06
N VAL A 4 20.57 28.72 2.02
CA VAL A 4 19.16 29.07 2.07
C VAL A 4 18.36 27.87 2.63
N PRO A 5 17.56 28.05 3.70
CA PRO A 5 16.88 26.95 4.37
C PRO A 5 15.58 26.55 3.64
N LEU A 6 15.67 26.22 2.35
CA LEU A 6 14.54 25.78 1.52
C LEU A 6 14.75 24.33 1.06
N SER A 7 13.79 23.48 1.37
CA SER A 7 13.72 22.09 0.87
C SER A 7 13.13 22.02 -0.53
N ARG A 8 12.38 23.04 -0.95
CA ARG A 8 11.76 23.15 -2.27
C ARG A 8 11.92 24.56 -2.75
N TRP A 9 12.15 24.71 -4.04
CA TRP A 9 12.37 26.00 -4.67
C TRP A 9 11.24 26.29 -5.65
N SER A 10 10.53 27.39 -5.46
CA SER A 10 9.65 27.96 -6.48
C SER A 10 10.45 28.77 -7.50
N ALA A 11 9.86 29.07 -8.66
CA ALA A 11 10.47 29.96 -9.63
C ALA A 11 10.80 31.33 -9.03
N GLY A 12 9.93 31.86 -8.17
CA GLY A 12 10.16 33.13 -7.46
C GLY A 12 11.30 33.06 -6.45
N ASP A 13 11.46 31.94 -5.74
CA ASP A 13 12.59 31.77 -4.82
C ASP A 13 13.92 31.76 -5.58
N ILE A 14 13.96 31.08 -6.73
CA ILE A 14 15.13 31.01 -7.61
C ILE A 14 15.44 32.40 -8.15
N ALA A 15 14.44 33.13 -8.67
CA ALA A 15 14.62 34.49 -9.18
C ALA A 15 15.18 35.43 -8.11
N ARG A 16 14.60 35.41 -6.91
CA ARG A 16 15.04 36.21 -5.75
C ARG A 16 16.48 35.87 -5.37
N TYR A 17 16.80 34.59 -5.25
CA TYR A 17 18.16 34.14 -4.90
C TYR A 17 19.19 34.52 -5.96
N ALA A 18 18.87 34.38 -7.25
CA ALA A 18 19.76 34.76 -8.34
C ALA A 18 20.12 36.25 -8.32
N CYS A 19 19.15 37.12 -8.02
CA CYS A 19 19.40 38.55 -7.83
C CYS A 19 20.20 38.84 -6.56
N GLN A 20 19.84 38.23 -5.43
CA GLN A 20 20.52 38.44 -4.15
C GLN A 20 21.96 37.95 -4.14
N SER A 21 22.25 36.87 -4.86
CA SER A 21 23.59 36.32 -5.02
C SER A 21 24.46 37.02 -6.09
N GLY A 22 23.91 38.02 -6.77
CA GLY A 22 24.60 38.76 -7.82
C GLY A 22 24.81 38.00 -9.13
N LEU A 23 24.11 36.87 -9.31
CA LEU A 23 24.20 36.09 -10.57
C LEU A 23 23.56 36.85 -11.74
N VAL A 24 22.49 37.61 -11.46
CA VAL A 24 21.84 38.50 -12.42
C VAL A 24 21.39 39.76 -11.71
N ALA A 25 21.32 40.87 -12.45
CA ALA A 25 20.83 42.13 -11.89
C ALA A 25 19.32 42.08 -11.61
N THR A 26 18.53 41.53 -12.54
CA THR A 26 17.09 41.33 -12.41
C THR A 26 16.65 40.13 -13.22
N ILE A 27 15.66 39.39 -12.75
CA ILE A 27 15.00 38.31 -13.49
C ILE A 27 13.58 38.13 -12.96
N SER A 28 12.62 37.85 -13.84
CA SER A 28 11.25 37.58 -13.45
C SER A 28 11.02 36.11 -13.14
N ASP A 29 10.05 35.83 -12.24
CA ASP A 29 9.58 34.47 -11.92
C ASP A 29 9.15 33.72 -13.17
N SER A 30 8.47 34.42 -14.09
CA SER A 30 7.99 33.83 -15.36
C SER A 30 9.13 33.45 -16.29
N THR A 31 10.25 34.17 -16.29
CA THR A 31 11.45 33.81 -17.05
C THR A 31 12.09 32.56 -16.49
N VAL A 32 12.27 32.49 -15.17
CA VAL A 32 12.79 31.30 -14.49
C VAL A 32 11.87 30.10 -14.72
N TRP A 33 10.55 30.30 -14.59
CA TRP A 33 9.58 29.22 -14.84
C TRP A 33 9.67 28.68 -16.27
N ARG A 34 9.78 29.56 -17.28
CA ARG A 34 9.91 29.15 -18.68
C ARG A 34 11.17 28.32 -18.90
N TRP A 35 12.34 28.75 -18.41
CA TRP A 35 13.59 28.00 -18.53
C TRP A 35 13.52 26.63 -17.88
N LEU A 36 13.00 26.56 -16.65
CA LEU A 36 12.82 25.29 -15.95
C LEU A 36 11.82 24.38 -16.66
N HIS A 37 10.81 24.96 -17.33
CA HIS A 37 9.82 24.20 -18.09
C HIS A 37 10.43 23.62 -19.38
N GLU A 38 11.24 24.39 -20.11
CA GLU A 38 11.96 23.96 -21.30
C GLU A 38 12.88 22.75 -21.00
N ASP A 39 13.57 22.78 -19.88
CA ASP A 39 14.45 21.70 -19.43
C ASP A 39 13.72 20.59 -18.64
N ALA A 40 12.41 20.66 -18.50
CA ALA A 40 11.59 19.77 -17.68
C ALA A 40 12.03 19.65 -16.20
N ILE A 41 12.76 20.63 -15.68
CA ILE A 41 13.21 20.68 -14.29
C ILE A 41 12.09 21.24 -13.40
N LYS A 42 11.76 20.50 -12.32
CA LYS A 42 10.65 20.86 -11.40
C LYS A 42 11.14 20.85 -9.95
N PRO A 43 11.87 21.86 -9.50
CA PRO A 43 12.49 21.87 -8.15
C PRO A 43 11.46 21.97 -7.01
N TRP A 44 10.20 22.29 -7.32
CA TRP A 44 9.07 22.23 -6.37
C TRP A 44 8.45 20.83 -6.23
N GLN A 45 8.86 19.84 -7.06
CA GLN A 45 8.37 18.47 -7.01
C GLN A 45 9.45 17.54 -6.49
N HIS A 46 9.04 16.56 -5.70
CA HIS A 46 9.88 15.43 -5.35
C HIS A 46 9.08 14.13 -5.52
N ARG A 47 9.76 13.06 -5.82
CA ARG A 47 9.25 11.71 -5.77
C ARG A 47 10.12 10.92 -4.81
N SER A 48 9.47 10.27 -3.85
CA SER A 48 10.17 9.28 -3.03
C SER A 48 10.44 8.03 -3.87
N TRP A 49 11.57 7.42 -3.63
CA TRP A 49 11.93 6.13 -4.22
C TRP A 49 12.57 5.27 -3.13
N VAL A 50 12.44 3.95 -3.27
CA VAL A 50 12.98 2.99 -2.32
C VAL A 50 14.05 2.17 -3.02
N PHE A 51 15.27 2.19 -2.48
CA PHE A 51 16.31 1.29 -2.93
C PHE A 51 16.08 -0.10 -2.32
N PRO A 52 16.12 -1.19 -3.10
CA PRO A 52 15.96 -2.55 -2.58
C PRO A 52 17.10 -2.88 -1.62
N ARG A 53 16.81 -2.94 -0.31
CA ARG A 53 17.78 -3.31 0.74
C ARG A 53 17.79 -4.78 1.06
N ASP A 54 16.73 -5.52 0.66
CA ASP A 54 16.63 -6.96 0.87
C ASP A 54 17.56 -7.69 -0.12
N PRO A 55 18.60 -8.42 0.34
CA PRO A 55 19.49 -9.17 -0.56
C PRO A 55 18.74 -10.18 -1.44
N GLN A 56 17.58 -10.67 -0.98
CA GLN A 56 16.73 -11.60 -1.69
C GLN A 56 15.56 -10.92 -2.41
N PHE A 57 15.61 -9.60 -2.62
CA PHE A 57 14.51 -8.82 -3.17
C PHE A 57 13.97 -9.43 -4.47
N ALA A 58 14.84 -9.66 -5.45
CA ALA A 58 14.44 -10.18 -6.76
C ALA A 58 13.81 -11.59 -6.67
N THR A 59 14.35 -12.44 -5.80
CA THR A 59 13.84 -13.80 -5.60
C THR A 59 12.46 -13.78 -4.95
N LYS A 60 12.29 -13.02 -3.86
CA LYS A 60 11.01 -12.93 -3.13
C LYS A 60 9.93 -12.24 -3.99
N ALA A 61 10.27 -11.11 -4.62
CA ALA A 61 9.35 -10.41 -5.52
C ALA A 61 8.96 -11.28 -6.72
N GLY A 62 9.93 -11.99 -7.32
CA GLY A 62 9.68 -12.90 -8.43
C GLY A 62 8.68 -14.01 -8.08
N ARG A 63 8.80 -14.61 -6.90
CA ARG A 63 7.85 -15.63 -6.42
C ARG A 63 6.42 -15.10 -6.30
N ILE A 64 6.25 -13.90 -5.79
CA ILE A 64 4.92 -13.25 -5.68
C ILE A 64 4.35 -12.99 -7.07
N LEU A 65 5.15 -12.45 -7.98
CA LEU A 65 4.73 -12.19 -9.36
C LEU A 65 4.34 -13.45 -10.11
N ASP A 66 5.06 -14.55 -9.89
CA ASP A 66 4.71 -15.85 -10.45
C ASP A 66 3.35 -16.35 -9.91
N LEU A 67 3.09 -16.22 -8.59
CA LEU A 67 1.81 -16.59 -7.99
C LEU A 67 0.64 -15.78 -8.57
N TYR A 68 0.84 -14.49 -8.88
CA TYR A 68 -0.18 -13.68 -9.57
C TYR A 68 -0.47 -14.15 -10.99
N GLN A 69 0.49 -14.81 -11.64
CA GLN A 69 0.33 -15.46 -12.94
C GLN A 69 -0.10 -16.92 -12.83
N ARG A 70 -0.51 -17.38 -11.63
CA ARG A 70 -0.84 -18.78 -11.33
C ARG A 70 0.29 -19.74 -11.64
N VAL A 71 1.52 -19.39 -11.29
CA VAL A 71 2.71 -20.24 -11.45
C VAL A 71 3.42 -20.38 -10.10
N TRP A 72 3.88 -21.60 -9.80
CA TRP A 72 4.73 -21.92 -8.65
C TRP A 72 5.81 -22.92 -9.04
N ASN A 73 7.07 -22.55 -8.77
CA ASN A 73 8.24 -23.37 -9.16
C ASN A 73 8.15 -23.83 -10.64
N GLU A 74 7.92 -22.86 -11.54
CA GLU A 74 7.84 -23.04 -12.99
C GLU A 74 6.66 -23.93 -13.47
N LYS A 75 5.74 -24.31 -12.58
CA LYS A 75 4.56 -25.12 -12.91
C LYS A 75 3.28 -24.31 -12.72
N PRO A 76 2.29 -24.45 -13.61
CA PRO A 76 0.98 -23.82 -13.41
C PRO A 76 0.35 -24.30 -12.10
N LEU A 77 -0.30 -23.40 -11.37
CA LEU A 77 -1.13 -23.76 -10.22
C LEU A 77 -2.35 -24.56 -10.68
N LYS A 78 -2.70 -25.55 -9.89
CA LYS A 78 -3.93 -26.34 -10.09
C LYS A 78 -5.16 -25.54 -9.67
N GLU A 79 -6.35 -26.03 -10.01
CA GLU A 79 -7.63 -25.40 -9.66
C GLU A 79 -7.88 -25.34 -8.15
N ASP A 80 -7.37 -26.32 -7.42
CA ASP A 80 -7.43 -26.45 -5.96
C ASP A 80 -6.26 -25.77 -5.21
N GLU A 81 -5.50 -24.92 -5.90
CA GLU A 81 -4.46 -24.08 -5.32
C GLU A 81 -4.86 -22.58 -5.37
N PHE A 82 -4.85 -21.93 -4.22
CA PHE A 82 -5.34 -20.56 -4.04
C PHE A 82 -4.22 -19.61 -3.63
N VAL A 83 -4.37 -18.34 -4.00
CA VAL A 83 -3.41 -17.27 -3.66
C VAL A 83 -4.14 -16.14 -2.96
N LEU A 84 -3.78 -15.92 -1.71
CA LEU A 84 -4.30 -14.84 -0.88
C LEU A 84 -3.22 -13.80 -0.60
N CYS A 85 -3.63 -12.54 -0.60
CA CYS A 85 -2.85 -11.42 -0.10
C CYS A 85 -3.46 -10.94 1.20
N ALA A 86 -2.68 -10.86 2.27
CA ALA A 86 -3.17 -10.44 3.58
C ALA A 86 -2.31 -9.35 4.20
N ASP A 87 -2.96 -8.43 4.93
CA ASP A 87 -2.30 -7.34 5.64
C ASP A 87 -3.22 -6.70 6.69
N GLU A 88 -2.69 -5.74 7.45
CA GLU A 88 -3.39 -4.98 8.49
C GLU A 88 -3.46 -3.49 8.14
N LYS A 89 -4.68 -2.96 7.96
CA LYS A 89 -4.90 -1.51 7.94
C LYS A 89 -5.18 -1.03 9.36
N THR A 90 -4.15 -0.55 10.03
CA THR A 90 -4.21 -0.12 11.43
C THR A 90 -4.74 1.32 11.57
N SER A 91 -5.16 1.66 12.80
CA SER A 91 -5.51 3.03 13.22
C SER A 91 -6.58 3.72 12.37
N ILE A 92 -7.58 2.97 11.90
CA ILE A 92 -8.74 3.55 11.22
C ILE A 92 -9.61 4.25 12.27
N GLN A 93 -9.49 5.57 12.37
CA GLN A 93 -10.20 6.36 13.38
C GLN A 93 -11.66 6.59 13.00
N ALA A 94 -12.57 6.48 13.96
CA ALA A 94 -13.90 7.04 13.86
C ALA A 94 -13.86 8.51 14.32
N ARG A 95 -14.26 9.44 13.45
CA ARG A 95 -14.33 10.86 13.72
C ARG A 95 -15.79 11.30 13.60
N ALA A 96 -16.37 11.77 14.69
CA ALA A 96 -17.71 12.39 14.68
C ALA A 96 -17.58 13.90 14.52
N ARG A 97 -18.30 14.48 13.56
CA ARG A 97 -18.37 15.93 13.37
C ARG A 97 -19.34 16.54 14.37
N ARG A 98 -19.12 17.80 14.75
CA ARG A 98 -20.03 18.53 15.64
C ARG A 98 -21.28 19.00 14.91
N HIS A 99 -21.12 19.42 13.66
CA HIS A 99 -22.20 19.86 12.80
C HIS A 99 -22.39 18.86 11.64
N ILE A 100 -23.57 18.90 11.03
CA ILE A 100 -23.94 18.01 9.93
C ILE A 100 -23.04 18.25 8.71
N THR A 101 -22.71 17.18 8.02
CA THR A 101 -22.08 17.24 6.71
C THR A 101 -23.10 17.70 5.67
N TYR A 102 -22.82 18.77 4.95
CA TYR A 102 -23.68 19.26 3.87
C TYR A 102 -23.39 18.46 2.59
N PRO A 103 -24.43 17.83 1.96
CA PRO A 103 -24.24 17.11 0.71
C PRO A 103 -23.82 18.04 -0.43
N PRO A 104 -23.23 17.52 -1.51
CA PRO A 104 -22.89 18.33 -2.68
C PRO A 104 -24.16 18.89 -3.33
N GLN A 105 -24.06 20.12 -3.83
CA GLN A 105 -25.13 20.84 -4.54
C GLN A 105 -24.56 21.43 -5.84
N PRO A 106 -25.39 21.80 -6.81
CA PRO A 106 -24.92 22.48 -8.02
C PRO A 106 -24.04 23.68 -7.68
N GLY A 107 -22.82 23.72 -8.22
CA GLY A 107 -21.83 24.77 -7.96
C GLY A 107 -21.17 24.76 -6.58
N SER A 108 -21.49 23.77 -5.71
CA SER A 108 -20.88 23.65 -4.38
C SER A 108 -20.52 22.20 -4.04
N PRO A 109 -19.24 21.91 -3.74
CA PRO A 109 -18.85 20.56 -3.31
C PRO A 109 -19.43 20.23 -1.93
N MET A 110 -19.38 18.95 -1.55
CA MET A 110 -19.69 18.52 -0.19
C MET A 110 -18.85 19.30 0.82
N LYS A 111 -19.49 19.77 1.88
CA LYS A 111 -18.83 20.51 2.98
C LYS A 111 -18.85 19.66 4.24
N VAL A 112 -17.67 19.28 4.69
CA VAL A 112 -17.45 18.51 5.91
C VAL A 112 -16.75 19.42 6.92
N GLU A 113 -17.29 19.48 8.14
CA GLU A 113 -16.68 20.29 9.19
C GLU A 113 -15.24 19.85 9.47
N HIS A 114 -14.36 20.83 9.70
CA HIS A 114 -12.96 20.54 10.02
C HIS A 114 -12.80 19.94 11.41
N GLU A 115 -13.52 20.45 12.40
CA GLU A 115 -13.48 19.96 13.77
C GLU A 115 -14.18 18.60 13.94
N TYR A 116 -13.62 17.77 14.79
CA TYR A 116 -14.19 16.44 15.08
C TYR A 116 -13.81 15.94 16.46
N LYS A 117 -14.64 15.07 17.00
CA LYS A 117 -14.35 14.24 18.19
C LYS A 117 -13.86 12.87 17.74
N ARG A 118 -12.78 12.38 18.33
CA ARG A 118 -12.30 10.99 18.11
C ARG A 118 -13.10 10.04 19.00
N LEU A 119 -13.64 8.99 18.39
CA LEU A 119 -14.46 7.98 19.07
C LEU A 119 -13.76 6.63 19.21
N GLY A 120 -12.47 6.57 18.88
CA GLY A 120 -11.67 5.36 18.89
C GLY A 120 -11.20 4.98 17.50
N ALA A 121 -10.58 3.81 17.38
CA ALA A 121 -10.05 3.29 16.13
C ALA A 121 -10.19 1.78 16.06
N TRP A 122 -10.28 1.27 14.82
CA TRP A 122 -10.17 -0.15 14.50
C TRP A 122 -8.86 -0.45 13.77
N ALA A 123 -8.33 -1.65 13.99
CA ALA A 123 -7.44 -2.32 13.06
C ALA A 123 -8.31 -3.23 12.19
N TYR A 124 -8.28 -3.06 10.88
CA TYR A 124 -8.95 -3.93 9.94
C TYR A 124 -7.91 -4.88 9.35
N ILE A 125 -8.03 -6.16 9.70
CA ILE A 125 -7.17 -7.24 9.22
C ILE A 125 -7.94 -7.92 8.09
N ALA A 126 -7.33 -8.03 6.90
CA ALA A 126 -8.04 -8.57 5.76
C ALA A 126 -7.15 -9.44 4.86
N ALA A 127 -7.80 -10.36 4.15
CA ALA A 127 -7.20 -11.20 3.12
C ALA A 127 -8.04 -11.15 1.84
N LEU A 128 -7.37 -11.06 0.70
CA LEU A 128 -7.96 -11.07 -0.63
C LEU A 128 -7.49 -12.30 -1.39
N ASP A 129 -8.41 -13.16 -1.82
CA ASP A 129 -8.14 -14.15 -2.87
C ASP A 129 -8.01 -13.41 -4.19
N VAL A 130 -6.79 -13.34 -4.72
CA VAL A 130 -6.46 -12.46 -5.84
C VAL A 130 -7.10 -12.88 -7.16
N HIS A 131 -7.44 -14.16 -7.32
CA HIS A 131 -8.00 -14.69 -8.55
C HIS A 131 -9.53 -14.78 -8.53
N ARG A 132 -10.13 -14.88 -7.34
CA ARG A 132 -11.58 -14.99 -7.13
C ARG A 132 -12.22 -13.70 -6.65
N VAL A 133 -11.42 -12.75 -6.22
CA VAL A 133 -11.86 -11.48 -5.59
C VAL A 133 -12.69 -11.70 -4.34
N LYS A 134 -12.46 -12.81 -3.63
CA LYS A 134 -13.10 -13.06 -2.34
C LYS A 134 -12.31 -12.36 -1.23
N LEU A 135 -13.01 -11.58 -0.43
CA LEU A 135 -12.43 -10.84 0.70
C LEU A 135 -12.85 -11.49 2.02
N PHE A 136 -11.90 -11.58 2.90
CA PHE A 136 -12.11 -11.95 4.30
C PHE A 136 -11.56 -10.82 5.16
N GLY A 137 -12.22 -10.53 6.27
CA GLY A 137 -11.71 -9.50 7.14
C GLY A 137 -12.49 -9.34 8.42
N CYS A 138 -11.81 -8.80 9.42
CA CYS A 138 -12.38 -8.48 10.72
C CYS A 138 -11.83 -7.16 11.25
N CYS A 139 -12.67 -6.45 12.01
CA CYS A 139 -12.25 -5.25 12.74
C CYS A 139 -11.90 -5.64 14.17
N GLU A 140 -10.68 -5.34 14.57
CA GLU A 140 -10.10 -5.65 15.87
C GLU A 140 -9.65 -4.38 16.57
N HIS A 141 -9.63 -4.37 17.90
CA HIS A 141 -9.12 -3.22 18.66
C HIS A 141 -7.61 -3.00 18.47
N ARG A 142 -6.88 -4.08 18.21
CA ARG A 142 -5.44 -4.06 17.92
C ARG A 142 -5.10 -5.12 16.87
N GLY A 143 -4.16 -4.80 15.99
CA GLY A 143 -3.48 -5.76 15.15
C GLY A 143 -2.56 -6.66 15.98
N GLY A 144 -2.01 -7.68 15.34
CA GLY A 144 -1.02 -8.58 15.92
C GLY A 144 -1.35 -10.06 15.74
N ILE A 145 -0.58 -10.91 16.40
CA ILE A 145 -0.60 -12.37 16.19
C ILE A 145 -2.01 -12.96 16.32
N ALA A 146 -2.70 -12.69 17.43
CA ALA A 146 -4.02 -13.28 17.69
C ALA A 146 -5.10 -12.80 16.68
N SER A 147 -5.01 -11.55 16.21
CA SER A 147 -5.93 -10.99 15.21
C SER A 147 -5.66 -11.60 13.84
N PHE A 148 -4.42 -11.77 13.49
CA PHE A 148 -4.02 -12.43 12.25
C PHE A 148 -4.40 -13.92 12.23
N ASP A 149 -4.19 -14.63 13.35
CA ASP A 149 -4.60 -16.04 13.48
C ASP A 149 -6.11 -16.21 13.31
N ARG A 150 -6.93 -15.28 13.86
CA ARG A 150 -8.40 -15.30 13.62
C ARG A 150 -8.77 -15.11 12.14
N LEU A 151 -8.06 -14.24 11.42
CA LEU A 151 -8.26 -14.10 9.99
C LEU A 151 -7.89 -15.38 9.23
N VAL A 152 -6.75 -16.00 9.57
CA VAL A 152 -6.34 -17.28 8.97
C VAL A 152 -7.38 -18.36 9.27
N ASP A 153 -7.87 -18.45 10.51
CA ASP A 153 -8.92 -19.40 10.89
C ASP A 153 -10.21 -19.13 10.11
N GLN A 154 -10.62 -17.88 9.97
CA GLN A 154 -11.81 -17.50 9.19
C GLN A 154 -11.74 -18.02 7.75
N VAL A 155 -10.58 -17.99 7.13
CA VAL A 155 -10.38 -18.46 5.76
C VAL A 155 -10.22 -19.97 5.70
N MET A 156 -9.27 -20.53 6.47
CA MET A 156 -8.83 -21.91 6.32
C MET A 156 -9.84 -22.94 6.82
N THR A 157 -10.86 -22.53 7.57
CA THR A 157 -11.96 -23.41 8.01
C THR A 157 -13.14 -23.47 7.04
N GLN A 158 -13.11 -22.68 5.96
CA GLN A 158 -14.19 -22.62 4.97
C GLN A 158 -13.81 -23.31 3.66
N SER A 159 -14.78 -23.92 2.98
CA SER A 159 -14.64 -24.36 1.60
C SER A 159 -14.48 -23.12 0.68
N PRO A 160 -13.64 -23.20 -0.32
CA PRO A 160 -12.82 -24.33 -0.77
C PRO A 160 -11.42 -24.41 -0.13
N TYR A 161 -11.06 -23.47 0.74
CA TYR A 161 -9.69 -23.36 1.28
C TYR A 161 -9.34 -24.48 2.25
N ARG A 162 -10.33 -24.97 2.99
CA ARG A 162 -10.17 -26.12 3.91
C ARG A 162 -9.76 -27.38 3.18
N GLU A 163 -10.35 -27.65 2.04
CA GLU A 163 -10.12 -28.84 1.19
C GLU A 163 -9.03 -28.61 0.14
N ALA A 164 -8.50 -27.40 0.05
CA ALA A 164 -7.50 -27.02 -0.94
C ALA A 164 -6.24 -27.86 -0.82
N ARG A 165 -5.64 -28.16 -1.95
CA ARG A 165 -4.30 -28.77 -2.00
C ARG A 165 -3.25 -27.86 -1.37
N ARG A 166 -3.37 -26.54 -1.64
CA ARG A 166 -2.48 -25.50 -1.10
C ARG A 166 -3.13 -24.13 -1.14
N VAL A 167 -2.89 -23.37 -0.08
CA VAL A 167 -3.31 -21.97 0.02
C VAL A 167 -2.07 -21.14 0.30
N PHE A 168 -1.63 -20.37 -0.69
CA PHE A 168 -0.51 -19.44 -0.57
C PHE A 168 -0.99 -18.16 0.09
N TRP A 169 -0.32 -17.75 1.16
CA TRP A 169 -0.59 -16.51 1.88
C TRP A 169 0.56 -15.54 1.67
N ILE A 170 0.36 -14.53 0.82
CA ILE A 170 1.32 -13.46 0.60
C ILE A 170 1.13 -12.44 1.71
N VAL A 171 2.19 -12.22 2.48
CA VAL A 171 2.22 -11.31 3.63
C VAL A 171 3.48 -10.44 3.60
N ASP A 172 3.44 -9.32 4.30
CA ASP A 172 4.63 -8.51 4.54
C ASP A 172 5.52 -9.11 5.65
N ASN A 173 6.48 -8.34 6.13
CA ASN A 173 7.35 -8.75 7.24
C ASN A 173 6.87 -8.17 8.59
N GLY A 174 5.57 -7.98 8.75
CA GLY A 174 4.96 -7.52 10.01
C GLY A 174 5.17 -8.49 11.16
N SER A 175 5.12 -7.99 12.39
CA SER A 175 5.41 -8.78 13.60
C SER A 175 4.46 -9.96 13.82
N ALA A 176 3.25 -9.90 13.28
CA ALA A 176 2.23 -10.95 13.43
C ALA A 176 2.56 -12.23 12.67
N HIS A 177 3.29 -12.13 11.55
CA HIS A 177 3.58 -13.24 10.64
C HIS A 177 5.06 -13.34 10.24
N ARG A 178 5.94 -12.59 10.92
CA ARG A 178 7.38 -12.58 10.64
C ARG A 178 8.11 -13.78 11.25
N GLY A 179 9.00 -14.37 10.45
CA GLY A 179 10.02 -15.30 10.87
C GLY A 179 9.55 -16.75 11.07
N PRO A 180 10.48 -17.69 11.39
CA PRO A 180 10.20 -19.12 11.44
C PRO A 180 9.07 -19.48 12.41
N LYS A 181 9.00 -18.86 13.60
CA LYS A 181 7.95 -19.14 14.59
C LYS A 181 6.53 -18.90 14.07
N SER A 182 6.35 -17.93 13.18
CA SER A 182 5.04 -17.67 12.56
C SER A 182 4.73 -18.71 11.50
N VAL A 183 5.73 -19.12 10.72
CA VAL A 183 5.60 -20.22 9.75
C VAL A 183 5.22 -21.50 10.49
N ASP A 184 6.00 -21.91 11.50
CA ASP A 184 5.75 -23.13 12.29
C ASP A 184 4.35 -23.13 12.92
N ARG A 185 3.90 -21.98 13.44
CA ARG A 185 2.57 -21.83 14.06
C ARG A 185 1.45 -22.03 13.04
N LEU A 186 1.52 -21.36 11.89
CA LEU A 186 0.44 -21.34 10.91
C LEU A 186 0.44 -22.58 10.02
N GLU A 187 1.61 -23.00 9.50
CA GLU A 187 1.74 -24.20 8.68
C GLU A 187 1.59 -25.46 9.51
N GLY A 188 1.96 -25.43 10.81
CA GLY A 188 1.70 -26.52 11.75
C GLY A 188 0.21 -26.70 12.09
N LYS A 189 -0.58 -25.60 12.05
CA LYS A 189 -2.03 -25.64 12.26
C LYS A 189 -2.79 -26.06 11.00
N TYR A 190 -2.33 -25.64 9.84
CA TYR A 190 -2.95 -25.88 8.53
C TYR A 190 -1.90 -26.40 7.57
N SER A 191 -1.85 -27.72 7.37
CA SER A 191 -0.83 -28.39 6.53
C SER A 191 -0.85 -27.99 5.06
N ASN A 192 -1.97 -27.43 4.59
CA ASN A 192 -2.14 -26.91 3.24
C ASN A 192 -1.89 -25.39 3.11
N LEU A 193 -1.53 -24.72 4.19
CA LEU A 193 -1.13 -23.31 4.18
C LEU A 193 0.36 -23.18 3.82
N ALA A 194 0.70 -22.23 2.97
CA ALA A 194 2.07 -21.86 2.63
C ALA A 194 2.25 -20.35 2.79
N LEU A 195 3.06 -19.92 3.75
CA LEU A 195 3.31 -18.51 4.04
C LEU A 195 4.40 -17.95 3.14
N ILE A 196 4.08 -16.94 2.34
CA ILE A 196 4.98 -16.31 1.37
C ILE A 196 5.29 -14.88 1.80
N HIS A 197 6.48 -14.67 2.34
CA HIS A 197 6.91 -13.34 2.76
C HIS A 197 7.38 -12.49 1.59
N GLY A 198 6.86 -11.27 1.51
CA GLY A 198 7.34 -10.24 0.59
C GLY A 198 8.76 -9.75 0.91
N PRO A 199 9.41 -9.05 -0.03
CA PRO A 199 10.67 -8.36 0.27
C PRO A 199 10.44 -7.22 1.26
N ILE A 200 11.49 -6.86 2.00
CA ILE A 200 11.45 -5.72 2.92
C ILE A 200 11.18 -4.43 2.13
N HIS A 201 10.29 -3.57 2.62
CA HIS A 201 9.86 -2.32 1.99
C HIS A 201 9.22 -2.47 0.60
N ALA A 202 8.51 -3.56 0.37
CA ALA A 202 7.83 -3.84 -0.90
C ALA A 202 6.32 -4.13 -0.72
N SER A 203 5.64 -3.43 0.18
CA SER A 203 4.19 -3.55 0.40
C SER A 203 3.37 -3.34 -0.89
N TRP A 204 3.88 -2.55 -1.84
CA TRP A 204 3.26 -2.35 -3.15
C TRP A 204 3.08 -3.65 -3.96
N LEU A 205 3.82 -4.72 -3.64
CA LEU A 205 3.62 -6.04 -4.23
C LEU A 205 2.41 -6.78 -3.63
N ASN A 206 1.92 -6.37 -2.46
CA ASN A 206 0.79 -7.00 -1.81
C ASN A 206 -0.52 -6.39 -2.32
N GLN A 207 -1.31 -7.16 -3.11
CA GLN A 207 -2.52 -6.64 -3.76
C GLN A 207 -3.60 -6.17 -2.78
N ILE A 208 -3.61 -6.64 -1.53
CA ILE A 208 -4.56 -6.16 -0.51
C ILE A 208 -4.41 -4.65 -0.26
N GLU A 209 -3.23 -4.07 -0.46
CA GLU A 209 -2.99 -2.64 -0.33
C GLU A 209 -3.77 -1.82 -1.35
N ILE A 210 -4.01 -2.37 -2.55
CA ILE A 210 -4.88 -1.74 -3.55
C ILE A 210 -6.30 -1.66 -3.00
N TYR A 211 -6.81 -2.74 -2.44
CA TYR A 211 -8.12 -2.76 -1.81
C TYR A 211 -8.20 -1.77 -0.64
N PHE A 212 -7.20 -1.73 0.24
CA PHE A 212 -7.16 -0.75 1.34
C PHE A 212 -7.16 0.69 0.84
N SER A 213 -6.50 0.96 -0.27
CA SER A 213 -6.50 2.28 -0.90
C SER A 213 -7.89 2.64 -1.47
N ILE A 214 -8.60 1.68 -2.04
CA ILE A 214 -9.97 1.84 -2.55
C ILE A 214 -10.95 2.04 -1.38
N LEU A 215 -10.87 1.21 -0.34
CA LEU A 215 -11.65 1.35 0.89
C LEU A 215 -11.49 2.74 1.50
N GLN A 216 -10.24 3.22 1.61
CA GLN A 216 -9.94 4.56 2.13
C GLN A 216 -10.66 5.66 1.35
N ARG A 217 -10.57 5.62 0.03
CA ARG A 217 -11.13 6.66 -0.83
C ARG A 217 -12.65 6.59 -0.95
N LYS A 218 -13.22 5.38 -0.98
CA LYS A 218 -14.64 5.18 -1.31
C LYS A 218 -15.54 5.10 -0.08
N ALA A 219 -15.03 4.58 1.04
CA ALA A 219 -15.84 4.31 2.22
C ALA A 219 -15.41 5.10 3.47
N LEU A 220 -14.13 5.46 3.58
CA LEU A 220 -13.57 6.11 4.78
C LEU A 220 -13.25 7.60 4.58
N THR A 221 -13.50 8.14 3.39
CA THR A 221 -13.29 9.56 3.09
C THR A 221 -14.55 10.13 2.40
N PRO A 222 -15.13 11.20 2.95
CA PRO A 222 -14.76 11.89 4.18
C PRO A 222 -15.03 11.02 5.42
N ASN A 223 -14.23 11.24 6.47
CA ASN A 223 -14.38 10.50 7.73
C ASN A 223 -15.38 11.25 8.64
N ASP A 224 -16.59 10.72 8.70
CA ASP A 224 -17.68 11.25 9.54
C ASP A 224 -18.53 10.05 9.99
N PHE A 225 -18.29 9.56 11.21
CA PHE A 225 -18.92 8.38 11.77
C PHE A 225 -19.47 8.70 13.17
N PRO A 226 -20.78 8.47 13.42
CA PRO A 226 -21.40 8.77 14.70
C PRO A 226 -20.93 7.87 15.84
N SER A 227 -20.34 6.72 15.52
CA SER A 227 -19.80 5.78 16.51
C SER A 227 -18.70 4.90 15.93
N LEU A 228 -17.95 4.26 16.81
CA LEU A 228 -16.96 3.26 16.43
C LEU A 228 -17.61 2.03 15.77
N GLN A 229 -18.83 1.70 16.21
CA GLN A 229 -19.63 0.62 15.62
C GLN A 229 -20.07 0.95 14.18
N ALA A 230 -20.51 2.17 13.91
CA ALA A 230 -20.88 2.63 12.56
C ALA A 230 -19.69 2.57 11.59
N LEU A 231 -18.47 2.86 12.07
CA LEU A 231 -17.26 2.69 11.28
C LEU A 231 -17.03 1.20 10.93
N LYS A 232 -17.17 0.28 11.90
CA LYS A 232 -17.07 -1.17 11.66
C LYS A 232 -18.06 -1.65 10.61
N GLU A 233 -19.34 -1.26 10.75
CA GLU A 233 -20.40 -1.59 9.81
C GLU A 233 -20.10 -1.07 8.39
N ARG A 234 -19.56 0.14 8.28
CA ARG A 234 -19.14 0.72 7.00
C ARG A 234 -18.01 -0.09 6.36
N ILE A 235 -17.01 -0.51 7.12
CA ILE A 235 -15.87 -1.30 6.61
C ILE A 235 -16.37 -2.65 6.10
N LEU A 236 -17.14 -3.38 6.92
CA LEU A 236 -17.61 -4.71 6.57
C LEU A 236 -18.68 -4.67 5.46
N GLY A 237 -19.57 -3.68 5.48
CA GLY A 237 -20.54 -3.48 4.40
C GLY A 237 -19.87 -3.12 3.07
N PHE A 238 -18.80 -2.32 3.10
CA PHE A 238 -18.03 -2.04 1.89
C PHE A 238 -17.29 -3.28 1.38
N GLN A 239 -16.78 -4.16 2.25
CA GLN A 239 -16.18 -5.42 1.85
C GLN A 239 -17.17 -6.27 1.03
N GLN A 240 -18.41 -6.46 1.51
CA GLN A 240 -19.44 -7.21 0.80
C GLN A 240 -19.80 -6.57 -0.54
N TYR A 241 -20.07 -5.26 -0.53
CA TYR A 241 -20.36 -4.50 -1.75
C TYR A 241 -19.25 -4.59 -2.79
N TYR A 242 -18.00 -4.54 -2.34
CA TYR A 242 -16.85 -4.60 -3.24
C TYR A 242 -16.73 -5.96 -3.94
N GLU A 243 -16.99 -7.07 -3.23
CA GLU A 243 -17.02 -8.41 -3.83
C GLU A 243 -18.05 -8.55 -4.97
N GLU A 244 -19.17 -7.86 -4.88
CA GLU A 244 -20.24 -7.92 -5.88
C GLU A 244 -19.90 -7.19 -7.18
N ILE A 245 -19.11 -6.12 -7.11
CA ILE A 245 -18.90 -5.20 -8.24
C ILE A 245 -17.55 -5.32 -8.90
N VAL A 246 -16.57 -5.98 -8.27
CA VAL A 246 -15.19 -5.93 -8.73
C VAL A 246 -14.80 -7.19 -9.49
N LYS A 247 -13.84 -7.02 -10.40
CA LYS A 247 -13.13 -8.11 -11.09
C LYS A 247 -11.72 -8.22 -10.53
N PRO A 248 -11.05 -9.38 -10.72
CA PRO A 248 -9.64 -9.52 -10.34
C PRO A 248 -8.78 -8.38 -10.90
N PHE A 249 -7.83 -7.92 -10.11
CA PHE A 249 -6.90 -6.89 -10.57
C PHE A 249 -6.08 -7.41 -11.76
N GLU A 250 -6.09 -6.67 -12.84
CA GLU A 250 -5.20 -6.93 -13.96
C GLU A 250 -3.76 -6.51 -13.60
N TRP A 251 -3.01 -7.45 -13.02
CA TRP A 251 -1.65 -7.19 -12.59
C TRP A 251 -0.69 -7.25 -13.77
N LYS A 252 -0.23 -6.09 -14.25
CA LYS A 252 0.58 -5.97 -15.47
C LYS A 252 2.08 -6.10 -15.25
N PHE A 253 2.57 -5.85 -14.01
CA PHE A 253 3.99 -5.91 -13.70
C PHE A 253 4.43 -7.36 -13.52
N THR A 254 5.29 -7.82 -14.43
CA THR A 254 5.73 -9.22 -14.50
C THR A 254 7.12 -9.43 -13.92
N ARG A 255 7.54 -10.69 -13.76
CA ARG A 255 8.92 -11.04 -13.42
C ARG A 255 9.93 -10.47 -14.43
N LYS A 256 9.58 -10.42 -15.72
CA LYS A 256 10.42 -9.81 -16.77
C LYS A 256 10.60 -8.30 -16.54
N ASP A 257 9.55 -7.62 -16.13
CA ASP A 257 9.63 -6.19 -15.80
C ASP A 257 10.46 -5.95 -14.55
N LEU A 258 10.36 -6.83 -13.56
CA LEU A 258 11.21 -6.82 -12.37
C LEU A 258 12.69 -6.95 -12.76
N HIS A 259 13.05 -7.92 -13.60
CA HIS A 259 14.43 -8.09 -14.07
C HIS A 259 14.95 -6.85 -14.78
N ARG A 260 14.13 -6.26 -15.68
CA ARG A 260 14.47 -5.02 -16.37
C ARG A 260 14.65 -3.83 -15.41
N LEU A 261 13.85 -3.77 -14.34
CA LEU A 261 13.99 -2.74 -13.32
C LEU A 261 15.28 -2.94 -12.51
N MET A 262 15.53 -4.16 -12.04
CA MET A 262 16.71 -4.49 -11.24
C MET A 262 18.03 -4.29 -12.01
N SER A 263 18.05 -4.57 -13.33
CA SER A 263 19.23 -4.31 -14.16
C SER A 263 19.59 -2.83 -14.24
N LYS A 264 18.59 -1.92 -14.21
CA LYS A 264 18.81 -0.47 -14.18
C LYS A 264 19.38 0.03 -12.86
N ILE A 265 19.09 -0.66 -11.75
CA ILE A 265 19.56 -0.28 -10.41
C ILE A 265 21.04 -0.66 -10.20
N LYS A 266 21.54 -1.67 -10.93
CA LYS A 266 22.94 -2.13 -10.86
C LYS A 266 23.96 -1.19 -11.54
N THR A 267 23.53 -0.12 -12.18
CA THR A 267 24.40 0.87 -12.84
C THR A 267 24.66 2.09 -11.91
N PRO A 268 25.67 2.84 -12.03
CA PRO A 268 26.79 3.29 -11.17
C PRO A 268 26.45 4.04 -9.87
N TRP A 269 25.26 3.94 -9.32
CA TRP A 269 24.92 4.55 -8.01
C TRP A 269 25.38 3.71 -6.80
N ALA A 270 25.82 2.46 -7.03
CA ALA A 270 26.30 1.58 -5.96
C ALA A 270 27.62 2.09 -5.36
N ASP A 271 28.46 2.77 -6.16
CA ASP A 271 29.78 3.21 -5.71
C ASP A 271 29.76 4.58 -4.99
N SER A 272 28.70 5.37 -5.14
CA SER A 272 28.59 6.68 -4.50
C SER A 272 28.13 6.64 -3.04
N TYR A 273 27.59 5.53 -2.56
CA TYR A 273 27.11 5.38 -1.17
C TYR A 273 28.15 4.82 -0.20
N GLN A 274 29.30 4.31 -0.67
CA GLN A 274 30.41 3.93 0.21
C GLN A 274 31.19 5.14 0.75
N LEU A 275 30.94 6.35 0.23
CA LEU A 275 31.61 7.59 0.66
C LEU A 275 30.80 8.42 1.67
N ALA A 276 29.65 7.95 2.14
CA ALA A 276 28.78 8.69 3.06
C ALA A 276 28.36 7.86 4.30
N ALA A 277 29.13 6.84 4.67
CA ALA A 277 28.96 6.09 5.93
C ALA A 277 30.08 6.46 6.93
#